data_7d444f85873563b414ce20cc54f60684
#
_entry.id   7d444f85873563b414ce20cc54f60684
#
_cell.length_a   1.000
_cell.length_b   1.000
_cell.length_c   1.000
_cell.angle_alpha   90.00
_cell.angle_beta   90.00
_cell.angle_gamma   90.00
#
_symmetry.space_group_name_H-M   'P 1'
#
loop_
_entity.id
_entity.type
_entity.pdbx_description
1 polymer ?
#
loop_
_entity_poly.entity_id
_entity_poly.type
_entity_poly.pdbx_seq_one_letter_code
_entity_poly.pdbx_strand_id
1 'polypeptide(L)'
;MIKHHILVKWNALVSDKKAILPEIRCIFDKLLVYPQIHAVKYIENVIDRPNRFDLLICIEMDKEFLTNYDSSEPHHEWKEKFGKFVEIKAIFDSEA
;
A
#
# COMPACT_ATOMS: atom_id res chain seq x y z
N MET A 1 18.68 1.36 -1.73
CA MET A 1 17.28 1.78 -1.78
C MET A 1 16.44 0.69 -2.44
N ILE A 2 15.25 0.45 -1.95
CA ILE A 2 14.34 -0.54 -2.50
C ILE A 2 12.99 0.11 -2.86
N LYS A 3 12.25 -0.59 -3.73
CA LYS A 3 10.83 -0.34 -3.98
C LYS A 3 10.04 -1.45 -3.31
N HIS A 4 9.28 -1.09 -2.30
CA HIS A 4 8.39 -2.00 -1.58
C HIS A 4 7.00 -1.93 -2.22
N HIS A 5 6.59 -3.01 -2.89
CA HIS A 5 5.33 -3.07 -3.61
C HIS A 5 4.30 -3.83 -2.79
N ILE A 6 3.15 -3.20 -2.60
CA ILE A 6 1.99 -3.82 -1.94
C ILE A 6 0.89 -3.94 -2.99
N LEU A 7 0.55 -5.17 -3.35
CA LEU A 7 -0.56 -5.45 -4.26
C LEU A 7 -1.77 -5.86 -3.44
N VAL A 8 -2.90 -5.21 -3.67
CA VAL A 8 -4.11 -5.42 -2.89
C VAL A 8 -5.28 -5.76 -3.81
N LYS A 9 -5.99 -6.83 -3.46
CA LYS A 9 -7.29 -7.17 -4.04
C LYS A 9 -8.35 -6.98 -2.95
N TRP A 10 -9.36 -6.15 -3.24
CA TRP A 10 -10.45 -5.90 -2.30
C TRP A 10 -11.46 -7.04 -2.30
N ASN A 11 -12.11 -7.25 -1.17
CA ASN A 11 -13.22 -8.19 -1.08
C ASN A 11 -14.55 -7.50 -1.41
N ALA A 12 -15.65 -8.27 -1.34
CA ALA A 12 -16.97 -7.80 -1.73
C ALA A 12 -17.54 -6.68 -0.82
N LEU A 13 -16.91 -6.41 0.33
CA LEU A 13 -17.34 -5.33 1.21
C LEU A 13 -17.02 -3.95 0.63
N VAL A 14 -16.09 -3.87 -0.34
CA VAL A 14 -15.74 -2.62 -1.00
C VAL A 14 -16.62 -2.47 -2.24
N SER A 15 -17.59 -1.57 -2.17
CA SER A 15 -18.53 -1.32 -3.28
C SER A 15 -17.97 -0.28 -4.27
N ASP A 16 -17.18 0.68 -3.80
CA ASP A 16 -16.56 1.73 -4.63
C ASP A 16 -15.06 1.78 -4.35
N LYS A 17 -14.28 1.13 -5.21
CA LYS A 17 -12.83 1.00 -5.05
C LYS A 17 -12.10 2.34 -5.19
N LYS A 18 -12.66 3.29 -5.92
CA LYS A 18 -12.06 4.61 -6.09
C LYS A 18 -12.33 5.52 -4.89
N ALA A 19 -13.46 5.35 -4.24
CA ALA A 19 -13.87 6.21 -3.12
C ALA A 19 -12.98 6.01 -1.89
N ILE A 20 -12.36 4.85 -1.71
CA ILE A 20 -11.50 4.57 -0.56
C ILE A 20 -10.06 5.02 -0.75
N LEU A 21 -9.64 5.29 -1.99
CA LEU A 21 -8.25 5.64 -2.28
C LEU A 21 -7.77 6.91 -1.56
N PRO A 22 -8.54 8.00 -1.48
CA PRO A 22 -8.08 9.19 -0.75
C PRO A 22 -7.72 8.92 0.71
N GLU A 23 -8.47 8.06 1.39
CA GLU A 23 -8.18 7.70 2.78
C GLU A 23 -6.92 6.85 2.89
N ILE A 24 -6.71 5.92 1.96
CA ILE A 24 -5.50 5.10 1.88
C ILE A 24 -4.28 6.00 1.67
N ARG A 25 -4.38 6.95 0.75
CA ARG A 25 -3.31 7.93 0.49
C ARG A 25 -2.99 8.75 1.73
N CYS A 26 -4.01 9.17 2.45
CA CYS A 26 -3.83 9.93 3.69
C CYS A 26 -3.00 9.15 4.71
N ILE A 27 -3.22 7.84 4.81
CA ILE A 27 -2.47 6.98 5.74
C ILE A 27 -1.01 6.83 5.29
N PHE A 28 -0.79 6.39 4.05
CA PHE A 28 0.57 6.10 3.57
C PHE A 28 1.41 7.35 3.35
N ASP A 29 0.80 8.48 2.99
CA ASP A 29 1.54 9.74 2.83
C ASP A 29 2.14 10.24 4.15
N LYS A 30 1.65 9.79 5.30
CA LYS A 30 2.27 10.07 6.60
C LYS A 30 3.69 9.51 6.70
N LEU A 31 4.02 8.49 5.89
CA LEU A 31 5.38 7.94 5.83
C LEU A 31 6.40 8.95 5.32
N LEU A 32 5.97 9.94 4.54
CA LEU A 32 6.88 10.92 3.95
C LEU A 32 7.57 11.83 4.97
N VAL A 33 7.16 11.79 6.25
CA VAL A 33 7.87 12.50 7.32
C VAL A 33 9.21 11.83 7.68
N TYR A 34 9.37 10.55 7.35
CA TYR A 34 10.62 9.83 7.62
C TYR A 34 11.63 10.12 6.52
N PRO A 35 12.87 10.53 6.87
CA PRO A 35 13.89 10.83 5.85
C PRO A 35 14.28 9.60 5.02
N GLN A 36 14.05 8.39 5.53
CA GLN A 36 14.34 7.14 4.82
C GLN A 36 13.28 6.76 3.79
N ILE A 37 12.13 7.43 3.79
CA ILE A 37 11.06 7.23 2.79
C ILE A 37 11.22 8.30 1.71
N HIS A 38 11.44 7.88 0.47
CA HIS A 38 11.75 8.79 -0.64
C HIS A 38 10.55 9.10 -1.52
N ALA A 39 9.63 8.15 -1.67
CA ALA A 39 8.41 8.35 -2.44
C ALA A 39 7.36 7.33 -2.05
N VAL A 40 6.09 7.71 -2.21
CA VAL A 40 4.95 6.79 -2.08
C VAL A 40 4.07 7.01 -3.31
N LYS A 41 3.80 5.93 -4.05
CA LYS A 41 3.01 5.97 -5.29
C LYS A 41 1.83 5.02 -5.21
N TYR A 42 0.74 5.41 -5.84
CA TYR A 42 -0.51 4.64 -5.86
C TYR A 42 -0.92 4.45 -7.32
N ILE A 43 -1.08 3.19 -7.73
CA ILE A 43 -1.45 2.85 -9.11
C ILE A 43 -2.68 1.98 -9.06
N GLU A 44 -3.77 2.46 -9.65
CA GLU A 44 -5.02 1.71 -9.73
C GLU A 44 -5.04 0.82 -10.95
N ASN A 45 -5.57 -0.40 -10.78
CA ASN A 45 -5.82 -1.29 -11.90
C ASN A 45 -6.96 -0.75 -12.77
N VAL A 46 -6.82 -0.86 -14.10
CA VAL A 46 -7.82 -0.39 -15.06
C VAL A 46 -8.53 -1.52 -15.81
N ILE A 47 -8.15 -2.78 -15.55
CA ILE A 47 -8.73 -3.94 -16.22
C ILE A 47 -9.55 -4.75 -15.20
N ASP A 48 -10.86 -4.81 -15.38
CA ASP A 48 -11.75 -5.55 -14.51
C ASP A 48 -11.80 -7.03 -14.91
N ARG A 49 -10.93 -7.83 -14.29
CA ARG A 49 -10.88 -9.28 -14.49
C ARG A 49 -10.60 -9.98 -13.16
N PRO A 50 -11.10 -11.22 -12.97
CA PRO A 50 -10.97 -11.93 -11.67
C PRO A 50 -9.52 -12.17 -11.24
N ASN A 51 -8.57 -12.28 -12.18
CA ASN A 51 -7.17 -12.56 -11.88
C ASN A 51 -6.32 -11.28 -11.70
N ARG A 52 -6.94 -10.14 -11.46
CA ARG A 52 -6.26 -8.86 -11.26
C ARG A 52 -6.32 -8.43 -9.80
N PHE A 53 -5.25 -7.77 -9.35
CA PHE A 53 -5.29 -6.95 -8.14
C PHE A 53 -5.94 -5.60 -8.45
N ASP A 54 -6.37 -4.89 -7.44
CA ASP A 54 -7.09 -3.61 -7.59
C ASP A 54 -6.19 -2.40 -7.45
N LEU A 55 -5.18 -2.49 -6.58
CA LEU A 55 -4.33 -1.35 -6.23
C LEU A 55 -2.90 -1.81 -6.03
N LEU A 56 -1.96 -1.03 -6.55
CA LEU A 56 -0.54 -1.15 -6.24
C LEU A 56 -0.11 0.07 -5.44
N ILE A 57 0.46 -0.16 -4.27
CA ILE A 57 1.10 0.88 -3.47
C ILE A 57 2.61 0.60 -3.55
N CYS A 58 3.38 1.58 -4.00
CA CYS A 58 4.83 1.47 -4.11
C CYS A 58 5.50 2.48 -3.19
N ILE A 59 6.31 1.99 -2.27
CA ILE A 59 7.05 2.82 -1.31
C ILE A 59 8.54 2.69 -1.63
N GLU A 60 9.17 3.79 -2.03
CA GLU A 60 10.60 3.83 -2.22
C GLU A 60 11.25 4.21 -0.91
N MET A 61 12.11 3.35 -0.38
CA MET A 61 12.73 3.53 0.93
C MET A 61 14.16 2.99 0.98
N ASP A 62 14.91 3.45 1.96
CA ASP A 62 16.18 2.82 2.31
C ASP A 62 15.90 1.39 2.79
N LYS A 63 16.68 0.43 2.31
CA LYS A 63 16.47 -1.00 2.61
C LYS A 63 16.45 -1.26 4.13
N GLU A 64 17.32 -0.58 4.86
CA GLU A 64 17.47 -0.73 6.30
C GLU A 64 16.24 -0.24 7.07
N PHE A 65 15.40 0.58 6.44
CA PHE A 65 14.19 1.11 7.06
C PHE A 65 13.00 0.15 7.03
N LEU A 66 13.08 -0.95 6.31
CA LEU A 66 11.94 -1.88 6.12
C LEU A 66 11.35 -2.35 7.45
N THR A 67 12.19 -2.75 8.40
CA THR A 67 11.74 -3.18 9.73
C THR A 67 11.05 -2.05 10.48
N ASN A 68 11.57 -0.84 10.39
CA ASN A 68 10.97 0.34 11.01
C ASN A 68 9.61 0.67 10.36
N TYR A 69 9.51 0.52 9.04
CA TYR A 69 8.26 0.68 8.34
C TYR A 69 7.21 -0.32 8.84
N ASP A 70 7.58 -1.59 8.99
CA ASP A 70 6.67 -2.64 9.45
C ASP A 70 6.06 -2.33 10.83
N SER A 71 6.80 -1.67 11.69
CA SER A 71 6.35 -1.26 13.03
C SER A 71 5.85 0.18 13.11
N SER A 72 5.79 0.88 11.99
CA SER A 72 5.37 2.29 11.97
C SER A 72 3.88 2.45 12.23
N GLU A 73 3.51 3.62 12.74
CA GLU A 73 2.12 4.01 12.98
C GLU A 73 1.26 3.93 11.70
N PRO A 74 1.71 4.47 10.55
CA PRO A 74 0.93 4.36 9.30
C PRO A 74 0.69 2.92 8.86
N HIS A 75 1.69 2.03 8.98
CA HIS A 75 1.52 0.61 8.65
C HIS A 75 0.48 -0.05 9.56
N HIS A 76 0.52 0.25 10.86
CA HIS A 76 -0.44 -0.25 11.82
C HIS A 76 -1.86 0.26 11.51
N GLU A 77 -2.00 1.54 11.24
CA GLU A 77 -3.28 2.17 10.88
C GLU A 77 -3.87 1.56 9.61
N TRP A 78 -3.04 1.31 8.60
CA TRP A 78 -3.44 0.63 7.37
C TRP A 78 -4.05 -0.74 7.66
N LYS A 79 -3.37 -1.56 8.44
CA LYS A 79 -3.84 -2.91 8.79
C LYS A 79 -5.12 -2.87 9.60
N GLU A 80 -5.21 -1.94 10.53
CA GLU A 80 -6.36 -1.82 11.42
C GLU A 80 -7.62 -1.35 10.69
N LYS A 81 -7.49 -0.34 9.80
CA LYS A 81 -8.64 0.23 9.10
C LYS A 81 -9.07 -0.54 7.87
N PHE A 82 -8.12 -1.09 7.11
CA PHE A 82 -8.39 -1.69 5.81
C PHE A 82 -8.20 -3.21 5.75
N GLY A 83 -7.62 -3.83 6.76
CA GLY A 83 -7.40 -5.28 6.77
C GLY A 83 -8.66 -6.09 6.48
N LYS A 84 -9.80 -5.67 7.01
CA LYS A 84 -11.10 -6.36 6.80
C LYS A 84 -11.62 -6.27 5.37
N PHE A 85 -11.10 -5.37 4.55
CA PHE A 85 -11.50 -5.17 3.16
C PHE A 85 -10.60 -5.89 2.17
N VAL A 86 -9.50 -6.46 2.63
CA VAL A 86 -8.50 -7.13 1.77
C VAL A 86 -8.86 -8.60 1.60
N GLU A 87 -9.06 -9.02 0.35
CA GLU A 87 -9.22 -10.44 0.02
C GLU A 87 -7.86 -11.11 -0.11
N ILE A 88 -6.97 -10.52 -0.91
CA ILE A 88 -5.63 -11.03 -1.16
C ILE A 88 -4.65 -9.86 -1.14
N LYS A 89 -3.50 -10.09 -0.50
CA LYS A 89 -2.40 -9.13 -0.51
C LYS A 89 -1.12 -9.84 -0.90
N ALA A 90 -0.31 -9.21 -1.75
CA ALA A 90 0.99 -9.71 -2.14
C ALA A 90 2.03 -8.61 -1.95
N ILE A 91 3.22 -9.01 -1.48
CA ILE A 91 4.34 -8.10 -1.26
C ILE A 91 5.48 -8.49 -2.19
N PHE A 92 6.11 -7.50 -2.79
CA PHE A 92 7.26 -7.69 -3.66
C PHE A 92 8.24 -6.55 -3.45
N ASP A 93 9.49 -6.89 -3.15
CA ASP A 93 10.55 -5.91 -2.97
C ASP A 93 11.55 -6.00 -4.12
N SER A 94 11.87 -4.86 -4.71
CA SER A 94 12.85 -4.77 -5.79
C SER A 94 13.88 -3.69 -5.50
N GLU A 95 15.01 -3.72 -6.20
CA GLU A 95 15.97 -2.64 -6.13
C GLU A 95 15.45 -1.43 -6.90
N ALA A 96 15.70 -0.27 -6.35
CA ALA A 96 15.30 0.98 -6.97
C ALA A 96 16.39 1.55 -7.87
#